data_d47311eade42d756891f4724bfb66e57
#
_entry.id   d47311eade42d756891f4724bfb66e57
#
_cell.length_a   1.000
_cell.length_b   1.000
_cell.length_c   1.000
_cell.angle_alpha   90.00
_cell.angle_beta   90.00
_cell.angle_gamma   90.00
#
_symmetry.space_group_name_H-M   'P 1'
#
loop_
_entity.id
_entity.type
_entity.pdbx_description
1 polymer ?
#
loop_
_entity_poly.entity_id
_entity_poly.type
_entity_poly.pdbx_seq_one_letter_code
_entity_poly.pdbx_strand_id
1 'polypeptide(L)'
;VIVAIATAAVAVSIAVMIISVAVVKGYQQQIKHKVTGFASHIQLSRLDLNNSFETVAIGIDTTLEDKIKNIPEVETIQPFAIKAGIIKTDEDFSGVVLKGINQAYKKDFLQQHLLRGRIPAFNDTTPESGILISSRLSLKMGLDTGDNINIYFVQDPPRARRFKVEGVFETGFTELDETYAFIDLKVIQKVNSWQRDGITGYEILLHNYEDIEKAESEIVTELPYYLEIQNIRQIYPQLFEWLALLDINVIVIIILMMLVACINMITALLILIVDRSQMIGIMKSIGARDVVIRKLFLNISAYLLIRGILIGNSVGIVMCYVQDKYKWIKLDPSAYYLDSVPIKIELTDVFWLNLFSIVICILAMLLPTLVVSRILPVKVLRFN
;
A
#
# COMPACT_ATOMS: atom_id res chain seq x y z
N VAL A 1 11.61 7.95 -40.04
CA VAL A 1 11.07 6.70 -39.46
C VAL A 1 11.87 6.30 -38.24
N ILE A 2 13.19 6.08 -38.30
CA ILE A 2 14.06 5.60 -37.24
C ILE A 2 13.99 6.48 -35.98
N VAL A 3 14.08 7.77 -36.14
CA VAL A 3 13.95 8.77 -35.07
C VAL A 3 12.61 8.66 -34.33
N ALA A 4 11.52 8.49 -35.08
CA ALA A 4 10.19 8.34 -34.48
C ALA A 4 10.06 7.05 -33.68
N ILE A 5 10.62 5.94 -34.20
CA ILE A 5 10.61 4.64 -33.48
C ILE A 5 11.41 4.74 -32.17
N ALA A 6 12.60 5.34 -32.20
CA ALA A 6 13.44 5.52 -31.01
C ALA A 6 12.74 6.40 -29.96
N THR A 7 12.16 7.53 -30.38
CA THR A 7 11.40 8.41 -29.47
C THR A 7 10.20 7.70 -28.87
N ALA A 8 9.45 6.92 -29.68
CA ALA A 8 8.30 6.16 -29.22
C ALA A 8 8.72 5.06 -28.21
N ALA A 9 9.82 4.36 -28.47
CA ALA A 9 10.33 3.32 -27.56
C ALA A 9 10.74 3.89 -26.20
N VAL A 10 11.43 5.04 -26.18
CA VAL A 10 11.75 5.75 -24.93
C VAL A 10 10.47 6.21 -24.22
N ALA A 11 9.52 6.76 -24.97
CA ALA A 11 8.25 7.22 -24.40
C ALA A 11 7.47 6.08 -23.74
N VAL A 12 7.40 4.91 -24.40
CA VAL A 12 6.77 3.70 -23.81
C VAL A 12 7.50 3.27 -22.55
N SER A 13 8.84 3.21 -22.58
CA SER A 13 9.62 2.81 -21.40
C SER A 13 9.37 3.73 -20.21
N ILE A 14 9.37 5.04 -20.42
CA ILE A 14 9.09 6.03 -19.36
C ILE A 14 7.64 5.92 -18.87
N ALA A 15 6.67 5.79 -19.76
CA ALA A 15 5.27 5.62 -19.38
C ALA A 15 5.06 4.37 -18.51
N VAL A 16 5.64 3.23 -18.90
CA VAL A 16 5.55 1.98 -18.13
C VAL A 16 6.20 2.13 -16.76
N MET A 17 7.36 2.77 -16.65
CA MET A 17 8.02 2.99 -15.36
C MET A 17 7.13 3.85 -14.43
N ILE A 18 6.54 4.94 -14.93
CA ILE A 18 5.65 5.80 -14.14
C ILE A 18 4.42 5.02 -13.67
N ILE A 19 3.76 4.30 -14.58
CA ILE A 19 2.56 3.52 -14.27
C ILE A 19 2.89 2.46 -13.20
N SER A 20 4.00 1.73 -13.34
CA SER A 20 4.40 0.69 -12.40
C SER A 20 4.61 1.24 -10.99
N VAL A 21 5.33 2.36 -10.85
CA VAL A 21 5.54 3.01 -9.55
C VAL A 21 4.22 3.52 -8.97
N ALA A 22 3.40 4.20 -9.78
CA ALA A 22 2.13 4.77 -9.35
C ALA A 22 1.14 3.70 -8.88
N VAL A 23 1.08 2.56 -9.58
CA VAL A 23 0.22 1.42 -9.21
C VAL A 23 0.68 0.81 -7.88
N VAL A 24 1.97 0.49 -7.74
CA VAL A 24 2.45 -0.18 -6.52
C VAL A 24 2.36 0.74 -5.30
N LYS A 25 2.74 2.01 -5.42
CA LYS A 25 2.55 2.97 -4.33
C LYS A 25 1.07 3.15 -3.96
N GLY A 26 0.19 3.25 -4.95
CA GLY A 26 -1.25 3.32 -4.73
C GLY A 26 -1.76 2.09 -4.00
N TYR A 27 -1.33 0.92 -4.43
CA TYR A 27 -1.72 -0.36 -3.84
C TYR A 27 -1.25 -0.48 -2.38
N GLN A 28 0.03 -0.22 -2.11
CA GLN A 28 0.58 -0.25 -0.76
C GLN A 28 -0.12 0.73 0.18
N GLN A 29 -0.40 1.95 -0.30
CA GLN A 29 -1.09 2.96 0.51
C GLN A 29 -2.51 2.51 0.86
N GLN A 30 -3.28 1.98 -0.10
CA GLN A 30 -4.65 1.52 0.15
C GLN A 30 -4.68 0.34 1.12
N ILE A 31 -3.77 -0.63 0.97
CA ILE A 31 -3.67 -1.76 1.89
C ILE A 31 -3.27 -1.29 3.29
N LYS A 32 -2.21 -0.47 3.41
CA LYS A 32 -1.80 0.12 4.69
C LYS A 32 -2.97 0.82 5.37
N HIS A 33 -3.70 1.68 4.65
CA HIS A 33 -4.85 2.42 5.18
C HIS A 33 -5.98 1.50 5.67
N LYS A 34 -6.32 0.46 4.91
CA LYS A 34 -7.35 -0.50 5.31
C LYS A 34 -6.96 -1.27 6.57
N VAL A 35 -5.72 -1.78 6.63
CA VAL A 35 -5.25 -2.58 7.77
C VAL A 35 -5.13 -1.71 9.02
N THR A 36 -4.58 -0.51 8.91
CA THR A 36 -4.47 0.42 10.05
C THR A 36 -5.82 0.96 10.49
N GLY A 37 -6.78 1.11 9.57
CA GLY A 37 -8.16 1.50 9.90
C GLY A 37 -8.89 0.42 10.71
N PHE A 38 -8.56 -0.85 10.50
CA PHE A 38 -9.15 -1.97 11.23
C PHE A 38 -8.44 -2.28 12.55
N ALA A 39 -7.10 -2.31 12.55
CA ALA A 39 -6.27 -2.79 13.67
C ALA A 39 -5.37 -1.72 14.28
N SER A 40 -5.52 -0.46 13.85
CA SER A 40 -4.69 0.69 14.26
C SER A 40 -3.23 0.57 13.82
N HIS A 41 -2.40 1.56 14.12
CA HIS A 41 -0.97 1.56 13.76
C HIS A 41 -0.11 0.81 14.78
N ILE A 42 -0.47 0.95 16.05
CA ILE A 42 0.23 0.36 17.21
C ILE A 42 -0.81 -0.19 18.16
N GLN A 43 -0.54 -1.33 18.74
CA GLN A 43 -1.32 -1.92 19.82
C GLN A 43 -0.47 -2.08 21.08
N LEU A 44 -1.07 -1.78 22.22
CA LEU A 44 -0.50 -2.05 23.53
C LEU A 44 -1.35 -3.13 24.18
N SER A 45 -0.73 -4.20 24.61
CA SER A 45 -1.39 -5.29 25.32
C SER A 45 -0.51 -5.79 26.47
N ARG A 46 -1.05 -6.65 27.30
CA ARG A 46 -0.26 -7.31 28.31
C ARG A 46 0.75 -8.25 27.63
N LEU A 47 1.98 -8.23 28.12
CA LEU A 47 3.00 -9.20 27.69
C LEU A 47 2.51 -10.61 28.04
N ASP A 48 2.13 -11.38 27.04
CA ASP A 48 1.68 -12.75 27.17
C ASP A 48 2.36 -13.61 26.10
N LEU A 49 2.97 -14.71 26.55
CA LEU A 49 3.59 -15.71 25.67
C LEU A 49 2.56 -16.60 24.96
N ASN A 50 1.30 -16.48 25.33
CA ASN A 50 0.19 -17.25 24.78
C ASN A 50 -0.51 -16.45 23.67
N ASN A 51 -0.31 -16.79 22.41
CA ASN A 51 -1.00 -16.21 21.27
C ASN A 51 -2.48 -16.63 21.18
N SER A 52 -3.20 -16.56 22.30
CA SER A 52 -4.60 -16.92 22.42
C SER A 52 -5.47 -15.66 22.39
N PHE A 53 -6.68 -15.77 21.80
CA PHE A 53 -7.71 -14.73 21.96
C PHE A 53 -8.31 -14.67 23.36
N GLU A 54 -7.86 -15.50 24.29
CA GLU A 54 -8.16 -15.46 25.73
C GLU A 54 -7.09 -14.63 26.44
N THR A 55 -7.26 -13.33 26.46
CA THR A 55 -6.27 -12.38 27.00
C THR A 55 -6.53 -12.08 28.47
N VAL A 56 -5.45 -11.83 29.21
CA VAL A 56 -5.55 -11.34 30.59
C VAL A 56 -5.83 -9.82 30.55
N ALA A 57 -6.87 -9.39 31.29
CA ALA A 57 -7.22 -7.97 31.33
C ALA A 57 -6.09 -7.10 31.88
N ILE A 58 -5.95 -5.90 31.32
CA ILE A 58 -5.28 -4.76 31.92
C ILE A 58 -6.35 -3.74 32.35
N GLY A 59 -6.06 -2.96 33.40
CA GLY A 59 -6.93 -1.84 33.78
C GLY A 59 -6.73 -0.65 32.85
N ILE A 60 -7.79 0.12 32.64
CA ILE A 60 -7.68 1.43 31.99
C ILE A 60 -6.80 2.35 32.86
N ASP A 61 -5.74 2.88 32.29
CA ASP A 61 -4.83 3.84 32.92
C ASP A 61 -4.92 5.18 32.20
N THR A 62 -5.71 6.09 32.78
CA THR A 62 -5.91 7.44 32.23
C THR A 62 -4.62 8.26 32.21
N THR A 63 -3.70 8.00 33.14
CA THR A 63 -2.40 8.69 33.18
C THR A 63 -1.53 8.27 31.99
N LEU A 64 -1.53 6.98 31.67
CA LEU A 64 -0.85 6.45 30.48
C LEU A 64 -1.49 6.98 29.21
N GLU A 65 -2.85 6.98 29.14
CA GLU A 65 -3.57 7.53 27.98
C GLU A 65 -3.21 8.98 27.72
N ASP A 66 -3.16 9.81 28.77
CA ASP A 66 -2.84 11.23 28.65
C ASP A 66 -1.40 11.46 28.21
N LYS A 67 -0.46 10.67 28.71
CA LYS A 67 0.95 10.72 28.28
C LYS A 67 1.09 10.38 26.79
N ILE A 68 0.43 9.30 26.34
CA ILE A 68 0.51 8.86 24.95
C ILE A 68 -0.21 9.85 24.02
N LYS A 69 -1.34 10.42 24.42
CA LYS A 69 -2.03 11.48 23.65
C LYS A 69 -1.21 12.74 23.43
N ASN A 70 -0.27 13.03 24.33
CA ASN A 70 0.60 14.19 24.21
C ASN A 70 1.78 13.99 23.23
N ILE A 71 1.98 12.79 22.72
CA ILE A 71 2.99 12.51 21.67
C ILE A 71 2.48 13.10 20.35
N PRO A 72 3.26 13.97 19.66
CA PRO A 72 2.79 14.71 18.49
C PRO A 72 2.34 13.83 17.31
N GLU A 73 2.89 12.64 17.18
CA GLU A 73 2.56 11.69 16.11
C GLU A 73 1.23 10.96 16.35
N VAL A 74 0.75 10.96 17.61
CA VAL A 74 -0.46 10.22 18.01
C VAL A 74 -1.72 11.03 17.70
N GLU A 75 -2.61 10.46 16.92
CA GLU A 75 -3.92 11.02 16.64
C GLU A 75 -4.92 10.69 17.76
N THR A 76 -4.97 9.41 18.16
CA THR A 76 -5.84 8.96 19.25
C THR A 76 -5.35 7.63 19.83
N ILE A 77 -5.68 7.41 21.11
CA ILE A 77 -5.56 6.14 21.82
C ILE A 77 -6.95 5.70 22.26
N GLN A 78 -7.28 4.44 22.05
CA GLN A 78 -8.61 3.91 22.32
C GLN A 78 -8.53 2.50 22.90
N PRO A 79 -9.29 2.21 23.98
CA PRO A 79 -9.33 0.90 24.58
C PRO A 79 -10.11 -0.08 23.70
N PHE A 80 -9.70 -1.34 23.70
CA PHE A 80 -10.42 -2.42 23.06
C PHE A 80 -10.38 -3.69 23.90
N ALA A 81 -11.30 -4.62 23.63
CA ALA A 81 -11.24 -5.98 24.14
C ALA A 81 -11.52 -6.97 23.03
N ILE A 82 -10.92 -8.15 23.12
CA ILE A 82 -11.20 -9.26 22.22
C ILE A 82 -11.69 -10.47 23.01
N LYS A 83 -12.55 -11.25 22.38
CA LYS A 83 -13.04 -12.52 22.92
C LYS A 83 -13.44 -13.46 21.78
N ALA A 84 -12.92 -14.67 21.80
CA ALA A 84 -13.38 -15.69 20.89
C ALA A 84 -14.77 -16.21 21.27
N GLY A 85 -15.57 -16.52 20.26
CA GLY A 85 -16.89 -17.09 20.42
C GLY A 85 -17.27 -17.96 19.23
N ILE A 86 -18.39 -18.65 19.36
CA ILE A 86 -18.98 -19.48 18.31
C ILE A 86 -20.38 -18.94 18.02
N ILE A 87 -20.60 -18.45 16.82
CA ILE A 87 -21.93 -18.16 16.30
C ILE A 87 -22.58 -19.49 15.94
N LYS A 88 -23.80 -19.70 16.41
CA LYS A 88 -24.60 -20.88 16.05
C LYS A 88 -25.96 -20.44 15.54
N THR A 89 -26.31 -20.88 14.37
CA THR A 89 -27.65 -20.85 13.80
C THR A 89 -28.27 -22.24 13.79
N ASP A 90 -29.47 -22.41 13.31
CA ASP A 90 -30.12 -23.72 13.23
C ASP A 90 -29.46 -24.63 12.19
N GLU A 91 -28.79 -24.05 11.19
CA GLU A 91 -28.22 -24.77 10.04
C GLU A 91 -26.69 -24.89 10.08
N ASP A 92 -25.98 -23.93 10.72
CA ASP A 92 -24.51 -23.87 10.68
C ASP A 92 -23.89 -23.28 11.95
N PHE A 93 -22.56 -23.39 12.08
CA PHE A 93 -21.78 -22.75 13.13
C PHE A 93 -20.48 -22.17 12.58
N SER A 94 -20.02 -21.07 13.16
CA SER A 94 -18.77 -20.41 12.78
C SER A 94 -18.05 -19.83 13.99
N GLY A 95 -16.74 -20.03 14.06
CA GLY A 95 -15.89 -19.28 14.99
C GLY A 95 -15.88 -17.81 14.64
N VAL A 96 -15.87 -16.95 15.63
CA VAL A 96 -15.79 -15.49 15.49
C VAL A 96 -14.94 -14.90 16.61
N VAL A 97 -14.17 -13.88 16.30
CA VAL A 97 -13.48 -13.04 17.28
C VAL A 97 -14.27 -11.75 17.44
N LEU A 98 -14.79 -11.55 18.62
CA LEU A 98 -15.54 -10.34 18.95
C LEU A 98 -14.57 -9.27 19.40
N LYS A 99 -14.59 -8.13 18.70
CA LYS A 99 -13.86 -6.92 19.06
C LYS A 99 -14.83 -5.97 19.77
N GLY A 100 -14.64 -5.82 21.07
CA GLY A 100 -15.40 -4.89 21.89
C GLY A 100 -14.81 -3.51 21.81
N ILE A 101 -15.64 -2.55 21.43
CA ILE A 101 -15.30 -1.13 21.32
C ILE A 101 -16.29 -0.29 22.14
N ASN A 102 -15.86 0.91 22.52
CA ASN A 102 -16.68 1.84 23.32
C ASN A 102 -17.22 3.02 22.47
N GLN A 103 -17.90 3.96 23.13
CA GLN A 103 -18.47 5.13 22.46
C GLN A 103 -17.40 6.04 21.86
N ALA A 104 -16.24 6.18 22.54
CA ALA A 104 -15.13 7.03 22.12
C ALA A 104 -14.29 6.43 20.98
N TYR A 105 -14.55 5.19 20.58
CA TYR A 105 -13.84 4.54 19.50
C TYR A 105 -14.05 5.28 18.17
N LYS A 106 -12.98 5.53 17.43
CA LYS A 106 -13.01 6.19 16.11
C LYS A 106 -13.70 5.30 15.08
N LYS A 107 -14.92 5.66 14.70
CA LYS A 107 -15.79 4.81 13.85
C LYS A 107 -15.72 5.14 12.36
N ASP A 108 -14.87 6.08 11.96
CA ASP A 108 -14.80 6.56 10.56
C ASP A 108 -14.53 5.42 9.58
N PHE A 109 -13.62 4.51 9.93
CA PHE A 109 -13.32 3.33 9.13
C PHE A 109 -14.56 2.42 8.98
N LEU A 110 -15.24 2.13 10.08
CA LEU A 110 -16.44 1.28 10.07
C LEU A 110 -17.60 1.94 9.30
N GLN A 111 -17.74 3.27 9.38
CA GLN A 111 -18.76 4.02 8.63
C GLN A 111 -18.49 3.95 7.12
N GLN A 112 -17.24 4.10 6.70
CA GLN A 112 -16.87 4.01 5.28
C GLN A 112 -17.08 2.62 4.69
N HIS A 113 -17.01 1.57 5.52
CA HIS A 113 -17.13 0.17 5.10
C HIS A 113 -18.50 -0.44 5.48
N LEU A 114 -19.45 0.35 5.98
CA LEU A 114 -20.78 -0.13 6.29
C LEU A 114 -21.59 -0.35 5.00
N LEU A 115 -22.05 -1.58 4.77
CA LEU A 115 -22.87 -1.92 3.61
C LEU A 115 -24.35 -1.75 3.88
N ARG A 116 -24.83 -2.22 5.06
CA ARG A 116 -26.25 -2.24 5.42
C ARG A 116 -26.42 -1.99 6.92
N GLY A 117 -27.56 -1.42 7.30
CA GLY A 117 -27.90 -1.16 8.70
C GLY A 117 -27.18 0.04 9.27
N ARG A 118 -26.80 -0.04 10.52
CA ARG A 118 -26.11 1.02 11.29
C ARG A 118 -25.05 0.44 12.21
N ILE A 119 -24.08 1.26 12.59
CA ILE A 119 -23.15 0.91 13.66
C ILE A 119 -23.91 1.02 15.00
N PRO A 120 -23.83 -0.01 15.87
CA PRO A 120 -24.42 0.04 17.20
C PRO A 120 -23.95 1.26 18.01
N ALA A 121 -24.81 1.78 18.88
CA ALA A 121 -24.54 3.03 19.60
C ALA A 121 -23.42 2.92 20.63
N PHE A 122 -23.15 1.75 21.18
CA PHE A 122 -22.13 1.48 22.22
C PHE A 122 -22.20 2.50 23.38
N ASN A 123 -23.18 2.34 24.23
CA ASN A 123 -23.46 3.28 25.32
C ASN A 123 -22.53 3.08 26.51
N ASP A 124 -22.08 4.16 27.18
CA ASP A 124 -21.20 4.05 28.36
C ASP A 124 -21.92 3.64 29.66
N THR A 125 -23.24 3.51 29.65
CA THR A 125 -24.01 3.19 30.88
C THR A 125 -24.49 1.76 30.93
N THR A 126 -24.99 1.19 29.84
CA THR A 126 -25.53 -0.18 29.80
C THR A 126 -24.96 -0.97 28.62
N PRO A 127 -24.60 -2.27 28.82
CA PRO A 127 -24.15 -3.10 27.71
C PRO A 127 -25.25 -3.24 26.65
N GLU A 128 -24.95 -2.89 25.42
CA GLU A 128 -25.87 -3.06 24.31
C GLU A 128 -25.73 -4.43 23.66
N SER A 129 -26.85 -4.97 23.18
CA SER A 129 -26.88 -6.28 22.49
C SER A 129 -26.72 -6.17 20.97
N GLY A 130 -26.36 -4.99 20.45
CA GLY A 130 -26.09 -4.78 19.05
C GLY A 130 -24.76 -5.39 18.63
N ILE A 131 -24.76 -6.04 17.46
CA ILE A 131 -23.54 -6.55 16.84
C ILE A 131 -23.45 -6.05 15.39
N LEU A 132 -22.21 -5.73 14.98
CA LEU A 132 -21.86 -5.43 13.61
C LEU A 132 -21.06 -6.63 13.07
N ILE A 133 -21.62 -7.33 12.07
CA ILE A 133 -21.01 -8.51 11.44
C ILE A 133 -20.49 -8.17 10.05
N SER A 134 -19.55 -8.96 9.53
CA SER A 134 -19.08 -8.79 8.17
C SER A 134 -20.06 -9.36 7.15
N SER A 135 -19.92 -8.91 5.89
CA SER A 135 -20.70 -9.45 4.75
C SER A 135 -20.45 -10.95 4.55
N ARG A 136 -19.22 -11.42 4.79
CA ARG A 136 -18.87 -12.84 4.69
C ARG A 136 -19.53 -13.69 5.77
N LEU A 137 -19.50 -13.23 7.03
CA LEU A 137 -20.23 -13.90 8.12
C LEU A 137 -21.73 -13.87 7.88
N SER A 138 -22.29 -12.73 7.40
CA SER A 138 -23.68 -12.58 7.01
C SER A 138 -24.10 -13.63 5.97
N LEU A 139 -23.33 -13.74 4.88
CA LEU A 139 -23.61 -14.71 3.80
C LEU A 139 -23.43 -16.16 4.28
N LYS A 140 -22.36 -16.47 5.00
CA LYS A 140 -22.03 -17.81 5.49
C LYS A 140 -23.09 -18.35 6.44
N MET A 141 -23.62 -17.50 7.32
CA MET A 141 -24.54 -17.88 8.37
C MET A 141 -26.02 -17.58 8.02
N GLY A 142 -26.30 -17.05 6.81
CA GLY A 142 -27.65 -16.68 6.38
C GLY A 142 -28.28 -15.58 7.24
N LEU A 143 -27.47 -14.62 7.76
CA LEU A 143 -27.89 -13.57 8.68
C LEU A 143 -28.02 -12.23 7.98
N ASP A 144 -29.04 -11.43 8.34
CA ASP A 144 -29.18 -10.06 7.88
C ASP A 144 -29.48 -9.10 9.05
N THR A 145 -29.52 -7.82 8.73
CA THR A 145 -29.84 -6.75 9.70
C THR A 145 -31.23 -6.98 10.31
N GLY A 146 -31.27 -6.94 11.64
CA GLY A 146 -32.49 -7.19 12.41
C GLY A 146 -32.58 -8.60 13.00
N ASP A 147 -31.82 -9.56 12.50
CA ASP A 147 -31.80 -10.92 13.00
C ASP A 147 -31.18 -11.03 14.39
N ASN A 148 -31.58 -12.06 15.12
CA ASN A 148 -31.01 -12.36 16.42
C ASN A 148 -30.11 -13.59 16.33
N ILE A 149 -28.92 -13.48 16.88
CA ILE A 149 -27.93 -14.56 16.92
C ILE A 149 -27.52 -14.87 18.34
N ASN A 150 -27.24 -16.14 18.59
CA ASN A 150 -26.65 -16.58 19.85
C ASN A 150 -25.15 -16.84 19.65
N ILE A 151 -24.34 -16.23 20.50
CA ILE A 151 -22.89 -16.44 20.53
C ILE A 151 -22.54 -17.17 21.81
N TYR A 152 -21.84 -18.28 21.65
CA TYR A 152 -21.38 -19.14 22.72
C TYR A 152 -19.91 -18.85 22.98
N PHE A 153 -19.60 -18.54 24.24
CA PHE A 153 -18.23 -18.32 24.70
C PHE A 153 -17.69 -19.59 25.34
N VAL A 154 -16.54 -20.07 24.81
CA VAL A 154 -15.90 -21.30 25.30
C VAL A 154 -15.08 -20.93 26.52
N GLN A 155 -15.68 -21.03 27.69
CA GLN A 155 -15.08 -20.77 29.00
C GLN A 155 -15.75 -21.65 30.07
N ASP A 156 -15.23 -21.69 31.27
CA ASP A 156 -15.79 -22.43 32.38
C ASP A 156 -16.36 -21.49 33.47
N PRO A 157 -17.68 -21.49 33.75
CA PRO A 157 -18.72 -22.21 33.00
C PRO A 157 -18.99 -21.57 31.61
N PRO A 158 -19.47 -22.36 30.63
CA PRO A 158 -19.83 -21.83 29.31
C PRO A 158 -20.88 -20.74 29.41
N ARG A 159 -20.75 -19.69 28.64
CA ARG A 159 -21.70 -18.59 28.60
C ARG A 159 -22.24 -18.41 27.20
N ALA A 160 -23.51 -18.02 27.07
CA ALA A 160 -24.13 -17.65 25.83
C ALA A 160 -24.73 -16.25 25.94
N ARG A 161 -24.69 -15.49 24.86
CA ARG A 161 -25.32 -14.18 24.76
C ARG A 161 -26.06 -14.06 23.45
N ARG A 162 -27.22 -13.45 23.53
CA ARG A 162 -28.02 -13.12 22.36
C ARG A 162 -27.68 -11.70 21.89
N PHE A 163 -27.42 -11.56 20.59
CA PHE A 163 -27.15 -10.29 19.94
C PHE A 163 -28.15 -10.05 18.82
N LYS A 164 -28.41 -8.78 18.53
CA LYS A 164 -29.19 -8.35 17.37
C LYS A 164 -28.22 -7.79 16.33
N VAL A 165 -28.26 -8.28 15.11
CA VAL A 165 -27.49 -7.75 13.98
C VAL A 165 -28.01 -6.36 13.64
N GLU A 166 -27.23 -5.33 13.92
CA GLU A 166 -27.61 -3.94 13.63
C GLU A 166 -27.03 -3.44 12.31
N GLY A 167 -25.91 -4.01 11.88
CA GLY A 167 -25.32 -3.65 10.61
C GLY A 167 -24.38 -4.73 10.06
N VAL A 168 -24.10 -4.58 8.77
CA VAL A 168 -23.20 -5.45 8.02
C VAL A 168 -22.13 -4.58 7.37
N PHE A 169 -20.86 -4.92 7.59
CA PHE A 169 -19.70 -4.20 7.03
C PHE A 169 -18.91 -5.09 6.07
N GLU A 170 -18.06 -4.48 5.25
CA GLU A 170 -17.13 -5.19 4.37
C GLU A 170 -15.83 -4.39 4.24
N THR A 171 -14.73 -4.96 4.73
CA THR A 171 -13.41 -4.32 4.62
C THR A 171 -12.72 -4.67 3.31
N GLY A 172 -13.12 -5.77 2.67
CA GLY A 172 -12.46 -6.38 1.53
C GLY A 172 -11.25 -7.24 1.92
N PHE A 173 -10.92 -7.35 3.22
CA PHE A 173 -9.95 -8.32 3.71
C PHE A 173 -10.66 -9.60 4.12
N THR A 174 -10.53 -10.62 3.30
CA THR A 174 -11.20 -11.92 3.51
C THR A 174 -10.98 -12.48 4.90
N GLU A 175 -9.73 -12.51 5.36
CA GLU A 175 -9.35 -13.08 6.65
C GLU A 175 -9.96 -12.30 7.84
N LEU A 176 -10.00 -10.97 7.75
CA LEU A 176 -10.61 -10.13 8.78
C LEU A 176 -12.13 -10.24 8.74
N ASP A 177 -12.71 -10.21 7.55
CA ASP A 177 -14.16 -10.28 7.35
C ASP A 177 -14.73 -11.66 7.71
N GLU A 178 -13.94 -12.74 7.65
CA GLU A 178 -14.36 -14.07 8.11
C GLU A 178 -14.23 -14.26 9.62
N THR A 179 -13.36 -13.47 10.26
CA THR A 179 -12.97 -13.71 11.64
C THR A 179 -13.61 -12.75 12.62
N TYR A 180 -13.76 -11.46 12.28
CA TYR A 180 -14.11 -10.44 13.26
C TYR A 180 -15.56 -9.96 13.17
N ALA A 181 -16.12 -9.65 14.34
CA ALA A 181 -17.35 -8.90 14.51
C ALA A 181 -17.18 -7.86 15.62
N PHE A 182 -17.93 -6.74 15.56
CA PHE A 182 -17.82 -5.67 16.56
C PHE A 182 -19.00 -5.65 17.48
N ILE A 183 -18.73 -5.52 18.78
CA ILE A 183 -19.73 -5.45 19.85
C ILE A 183 -19.36 -4.36 20.88
N ASP A 184 -20.23 -4.14 21.84
CA ASP A 184 -19.95 -3.26 22.97
C ASP A 184 -18.86 -3.90 23.89
N LEU A 185 -17.83 -3.11 24.20
CA LEU A 185 -16.74 -3.46 25.11
C LEU A 185 -17.25 -4.05 26.44
N LYS A 186 -18.31 -3.48 26.99
CA LYS A 186 -18.92 -3.90 28.27
C LYS A 186 -19.49 -5.30 28.23
N VAL A 187 -19.90 -5.77 27.07
CA VAL A 187 -20.35 -7.16 26.94
C VAL A 187 -19.19 -8.11 27.18
N ILE A 188 -18.00 -7.83 26.64
CA ILE A 188 -16.80 -8.64 26.87
C ILE A 188 -16.38 -8.57 28.33
N GLN A 189 -16.36 -7.36 28.92
CA GLN A 189 -16.07 -7.20 30.36
C GLN A 189 -16.99 -8.06 31.22
N LYS A 190 -18.29 -8.06 30.93
CA LYS A 190 -19.29 -8.86 31.67
C LYS A 190 -19.14 -10.36 31.41
N VAL A 191 -18.84 -10.78 30.19
CA VAL A 191 -18.61 -12.20 29.84
C VAL A 191 -17.39 -12.73 30.56
N ASN A 192 -16.31 -11.98 30.60
CA ASN A 192 -15.06 -12.37 31.27
C ASN A 192 -15.08 -12.15 32.78
N SER A 193 -16.16 -11.58 33.33
CA SER A 193 -16.22 -11.17 34.75
C SER A 193 -15.08 -10.21 35.14
N TRP A 194 -14.63 -9.38 34.21
CA TRP A 194 -13.62 -8.35 34.45
C TRP A 194 -14.22 -7.20 35.26
N GLN A 195 -13.36 -6.42 35.89
CA GLN A 195 -13.75 -5.15 36.47
C GLN A 195 -14.21 -4.20 35.37
N ARG A 196 -14.88 -3.11 35.73
CA ARG A 196 -15.46 -2.16 34.74
C ARG A 196 -14.41 -1.46 33.87
N ASP A 197 -13.18 -1.45 34.30
CA ASP A 197 -12.00 -0.90 33.64
C ASP A 197 -11.14 -1.94 32.92
N GLY A 198 -11.53 -3.23 32.96
CA GLY A 198 -10.78 -4.30 32.30
C GLY A 198 -10.87 -4.22 30.77
N ILE A 199 -9.72 -4.23 30.11
CA ILE A 199 -9.57 -4.22 28.64
C ILE A 199 -8.52 -5.23 28.22
N THR A 200 -8.52 -5.62 26.95
CA THR A 200 -7.42 -6.42 26.39
C THR A 200 -6.19 -5.55 26.16
N GLY A 201 -6.39 -4.31 25.70
CA GLY A 201 -5.32 -3.41 25.40
C GLY A 201 -5.80 -2.08 24.82
N TYR A 202 -4.84 -1.33 24.31
CA TYR A 202 -5.08 -0.07 23.63
C TYR A 202 -4.67 -0.16 22.16
N GLU A 203 -5.45 0.48 21.33
CA GLU A 203 -5.14 0.76 19.94
C GLU A 203 -4.76 2.23 19.77
N ILE A 204 -3.62 2.47 19.14
CA ILE A 204 -3.08 3.80 18.91
C ILE A 204 -3.11 4.09 17.42
N LEU A 205 -3.83 5.14 17.04
CA LEU A 205 -3.84 5.68 15.69
C LEU A 205 -2.85 6.83 15.61
N LEU A 206 -2.06 6.87 14.56
CA LEU A 206 -1.11 7.93 14.25
C LEU A 206 -1.64 8.80 13.12
N HIS A 207 -1.17 10.04 13.05
CA HIS A 207 -1.49 10.94 11.94
C HIS A 207 -0.94 10.41 10.60
N ASN A 208 0.25 9.80 10.61
CA ASN A 208 0.89 9.24 9.42
C ASN A 208 1.44 7.85 9.72
N TYR A 209 1.27 6.94 8.76
CA TYR A 209 1.82 5.59 8.85
C TYR A 209 3.36 5.56 8.94
N GLU A 210 4.03 6.50 8.30
CA GLU A 210 5.51 6.53 8.25
C GLU A 210 6.13 6.91 9.60
N ASP A 211 5.34 7.46 10.52
CA ASP A 211 5.80 7.86 11.86
C ASP A 211 5.76 6.73 12.90
N ILE A 212 5.42 5.48 12.49
CA ILE A 212 5.28 4.33 13.40
C ILE A 212 6.55 4.12 14.24
N GLU A 213 7.72 4.08 13.63
CA GLU A 213 8.98 3.80 14.33
C GLU A 213 9.35 4.89 15.34
N LYS A 214 9.05 6.15 14.98
CA LYS A 214 9.25 7.29 15.86
C LYS A 214 8.30 7.25 17.05
N ALA A 215 7.01 7.10 16.79
CA ALA A 215 5.99 6.97 17.83
C ALA A 215 6.26 5.78 18.75
N GLU A 216 6.61 4.62 18.20
CA GLU A 216 6.95 3.42 18.98
C GLU A 216 8.10 3.68 19.93
N SER A 217 9.18 4.34 19.48
CA SER A 217 10.34 4.68 20.31
C SER A 217 10.00 5.63 21.47
N GLU A 218 9.09 6.58 21.26
CA GLU A 218 8.62 7.50 22.30
C GLU A 218 7.66 6.81 23.28
N ILE A 219 6.71 6.00 22.77
CA ILE A 219 5.74 5.26 23.59
C ILE A 219 6.47 4.29 24.54
N VAL A 220 7.46 3.55 24.05
CA VAL A 220 8.22 2.57 24.86
C VAL A 220 8.80 3.20 26.11
N THR A 221 9.21 4.47 26.09
CA THR A 221 9.79 5.16 27.28
C THR A 221 8.77 5.41 28.39
N GLU A 222 7.48 5.44 28.03
CA GLU A 222 6.37 5.69 28.98
C GLU A 222 5.68 4.41 29.43
N LEU A 223 6.04 3.24 28.84
CA LEU A 223 5.34 1.98 29.08
C LEU A 223 5.72 1.34 30.42
N PRO A 224 4.74 0.87 31.22
CA PRO A 224 4.97 -0.05 32.30
C PRO A 224 5.58 -1.38 31.80
N TYR A 225 6.42 -2.02 32.61
CA TYR A 225 7.16 -3.25 32.25
C TYR A 225 6.29 -4.46 31.91
N TYR A 226 5.01 -4.46 32.28
CA TYR A 226 4.05 -5.55 32.01
C TYR A 226 3.28 -5.38 30.71
N LEU A 227 3.45 -4.25 30.03
CA LEU A 227 2.85 -4.00 28.70
C LEU A 227 3.88 -4.24 27.60
N GLU A 228 3.38 -4.79 26.52
CA GLU A 228 4.07 -4.99 25.27
C GLU A 228 3.50 -4.03 24.22
N ILE A 229 4.38 -3.49 23.39
CA ILE A 229 4.03 -2.71 22.23
C ILE A 229 4.23 -3.55 20.98
N GLN A 230 3.24 -3.59 20.11
CA GLN A 230 3.32 -4.23 18.80
C GLN A 230 2.82 -3.27 17.74
N ASN A 231 3.64 -3.03 16.74
CA ASN A 231 3.20 -2.26 15.59
C ASN A 231 2.47 -3.17 14.56
N ILE A 232 1.72 -2.56 13.67
CA ILE A 232 0.89 -3.27 12.67
C ILE A 232 1.69 -4.21 11.78
N ARG A 233 2.99 -3.93 11.54
CA ARG A 233 3.87 -4.81 10.75
C ARG A 233 4.21 -6.09 11.50
N GLN A 234 4.30 -6.03 12.83
CA GLN A 234 4.54 -7.19 13.69
C GLN A 234 3.28 -8.02 13.91
N ILE A 235 2.10 -7.37 13.92
CA ILE A 235 0.79 -8.05 14.05
C ILE A 235 0.43 -8.82 12.76
N TYR A 236 0.72 -8.24 11.59
CA TYR A 236 0.44 -8.84 10.28
C TYR A 236 1.71 -8.99 9.41
N PRO A 237 2.73 -9.73 9.86
CA PRO A 237 4.04 -9.79 9.20
C PRO A 237 3.93 -10.30 7.76
N GLN A 238 3.15 -11.35 7.52
CA GLN A 238 3.00 -11.94 6.18
C GLN A 238 2.46 -10.95 5.15
N LEU A 239 1.50 -10.10 5.56
CA LEU A 239 0.94 -9.07 4.68
C LEU A 239 1.99 -8.01 4.33
N PHE A 240 2.75 -7.54 5.33
CA PHE A 240 3.75 -6.50 5.10
C PHE A 240 4.99 -7.01 4.36
N GLU A 241 5.40 -8.26 4.59
CA GLU A 241 6.42 -8.94 3.78
C GLU A 241 5.99 -9.05 2.31
N TRP A 242 4.72 -9.43 2.06
CA TRP A 242 4.19 -9.47 0.72
C TRP A 242 4.14 -8.08 0.06
N LEU A 243 3.76 -7.02 0.79
CA LEU A 243 3.83 -5.65 0.28
C LEU A 243 5.27 -5.22 -0.07
N ALA A 244 6.26 -5.64 0.71
CA ALA A 244 7.67 -5.36 0.43
C ALA A 244 8.17 -6.05 -0.85
N LEU A 245 7.65 -7.23 -1.18
CA LEU A 245 7.96 -7.92 -2.45
C LEU A 245 7.50 -7.11 -3.68
N LEU A 246 6.44 -6.32 -3.56
CA LEU A 246 5.97 -5.45 -4.65
C LEU A 246 7.01 -4.37 -5.00
N ASP A 247 7.74 -3.84 -4.02
CA ASP A 247 8.83 -2.88 -4.25
C ASP A 247 9.96 -3.51 -5.08
N ILE A 248 10.32 -4.76 -4.76
CA ILE A 248 11.34 -5.50 -5.53
C ILE A 248 10.88 -5.69 -6.97
N ASN A 249 9.61 -6.05 -7.20
CA ASN A 249 9.06 -6.21 -8.54
C ASN A 249 9.12 -4.90 -9.34
N VAL A 250 8.79 -3.76 -8.72
CA VAL A 250 8.89 -2.44 -9.38
C VAL A 250 10.33 -2.12 -9.74
N ILE A 251 11.29 -2.36 -8.85
CA ILE A 251 12.72 -2.14 -9.11
C ILE A 251 13.16 -2.95 -10.34
N VAL A 252 12.76 -4.23 -10.41
CA VAL A 252 13.06 -5.10 -11.56
C VAL A 252 12.46 -4.53 -12.85
N ILE A 253 11.21 -4.08 -12.82
CA ILE A 253 10.55 -3.46 -13.99
C ILE A 253 11.29 -2.19 -14.41
N ILE A 254 11.67 -1.32 -13.47
CA ILE A 254 12.43 -0.09 -13.76
C ILE A 254 13.76 -0.43 -14.43
N ILE A 255 14.50 -1.39 -13.89
CA ILE A 255 15.80 -1.81 -14.46
C ILE A 255 15.62 -2.35 -15.88
N LEU A 256 14.62 -3.22 -16.11
CA LEU A 256 14.34 -3.77 -17.43
C LEU A 256 13.94 -2.69 -18.44
N MET A 257 13.04 -1.79 -18.04
CA MET A 257 12.58 -0.70 -18.90
C MET A 257 13.71 0.31 -19.21
N MET A 258 14.58 0.57 -18.23
CA MET A 258 15.77 1.39 -18.41
C MET A 258 16.73 0.77 -19.41
N LEU A 259 16.96 -0.56 -19.31
CA LEU A 259 17.80 -1.30 -20.22
C LEU A 259 17.23 -1.28 -21.65
N VAL A 260 15.93 -1.48 -21.80
CA VAL A 260 15.22 -1.38 -23.09
C VAL A 260 15.38 0.04 -23.68
N ALA A 261 15.18 1.08 -22.88
CA ALA A 261 15.37 2.46 -23.33
C ALA A 261 16.81 2.71 -23.81
N CYS A 262 17.81 2.23 -23.06
CA CYS A 262 19.23 2.35 -23.42
C CYS A 262 19.55 1.63 -24.73
N ILE A 263 19.11 0.38 -24.90
CA ILE A 263 19.36 -0.42 -26.11
C ILE A 263 18.73 0.29 -27.32
N ASN A 264 17.49 0.75 -27.21
CA ASN A 264 16.81 1.46 -28.28
C ASN A 264 17.53 2.75 -28.65
N MET A 265 18.03 3.53 -27.68
CA MET A 265 18.79 4.74 -27.93
C MET A 265 20.15 4.48 -28.55
N ILE A 266 20.87 3.42 -28.09
CA ILE A 266 22.14 2.98 -28.69
C ILE A 266 21.94 2.60 -30.16
N THR A 267 20.92 1.79 -30.43
CA THR A 267 20.59 1.32 -31.79
C THR A 267 20.22 2.47 -32.71
N ALA A 268 19.35 3.36 -32.23
CA ALA A 268 18.95 4.55 -32.99
C ALA A 268 20.13 5.47 -33.33
N LEU A 269 21.04 5.66 -32.36
CA LEU A 269 22.25 6.46 -32.55
C LEU A 269 23.22 5.81 -33.55
N LEU A 270 23.42 4.49 -33.44
CA LEU A 270 24.26 3.73 -34.39
C LEU A 270 23.72 3.83 -35.80
N ILE A 271 22.40 3.66 -36.00
CA ILE A 271 21.79 3.78 -37.34
C ILE A 271 21.94 5.21 -37.86
N LEU A 272 21.73 6.21 -37.00
CA LEU A 272 21.89 7.63 -37.39
C LEU A 272 23.35 7.95 -37.81
N ILE A 273 24.35 7.40 -37.09
CA ILE A 273 25.76 7.56 -37.41
C ILE A 273 26.09 6.92 -38.78
N VAL A 274 25.57 5.70 -39.02
CA VAL A 274 25.80 4.99 -40.30
C VAL A 274 25.11 5.72 -41.46
N ASP A 275 23.85 6.14 -41.29
CA ASP A 275 23.09 6.88 -42.32
C ASP A 275 23.74 8.21 -42.67
N ARG A 276 24.42 8.86 -41.72
CA ARG A 276 25.13 10.14 -41.92
C ARG A 276 26.64 9.99 -42.10
N SER A 277 27.12 8.82 -42.45
CA SER A 277 28.56 8.50 -42.56
C SER A 277 29.27 9.36 -43.63
N GLN A 278 28.60 9.68 -44.77
CA GLN A 278 29.14 10.58 -45.79
C GLN A 278 29.36 12.00 -45.24
N MET A 279 28.39 12.53 -44.48
CA MET A 279 28.51 13.84 -43.86
C MET A 279 29.68 13.86 -42.87
N ILE A 280 29.84 12.78 -42.09
CA ILE A 280 30.97 12.62 -41.15
C ILE A 280 32.30 12.59 -41.91
N GLY A 281 32.38 11.87 -43.02
CA GLY A 281 33.56 11.82 -43.91
C GLY A 281 33.95 13.20 -44.44
N ILE A 282 32.98 13.99 -44.94
CA ILE A 282 33.19 15.36 -45.43
C ILE A 282 33.66 16.27 -44.28
N MET A 283 33.01 16.22 -43.10
CA MET A 283 33.42 17.04 -41.96
C MET A 283 34.86 16.74 -41.52
N LYS A 284 35.25 15.47 -41.51
CA LYS A 284 36.65 15.07 -41.19
C LYS A 284 37.65 15.51 -42.23
N SER A 285 37.30 15.48 -43.53
CA SER A 285 38.18 15.94 -44.62
C SER A 285 38.43 17.45 -44.58
N ILE A 286 37.51 18.23 -44.02
CA ILE A 286 37.62 19.69 -43.80
C ILE A 286 38.36 20.00 -42.48
N GLY A 287 38.72 18.96 -41.69
CA GLY A 287 39.50 19.12 -40.48
C GLY A 287 38.69 19.13 -39.15
N ALA A 288 37.41 18.71 -39.18
CA ALA A 288 36.63 18.62 -37.97
C ALA A 288 37.19 17.54 -37.02
N ARG A 289 37.37 17.88 -35.74
CA ARG A 289 37.85 16.96 -34.70
C ARG A 289 36.76 15.96 -34.34
N ASP A 290 37.11 14.73 -34.04
CA ASP A 290 36.18 13.68 -33.62
C ASP A 290 35.29 14.08 -32.45
N VAL A 291 35.84 14.87 -31.51
CA VAL A 291 35.09 15.37 -30.32
C VAL A 291 33.91 16.25 -30.74
N VAL A 292 34.08 17.10 -31.81
CA VAL A 292 33.01 17.98 -32.28
C VAL A 292 31.88 17.14 -32.91
N ILE A 293 32.24 16.14 -33.68
CA ILE A 293 31.26 15.25 -34.33
C ILE A 293 30.53 14.40 -33.27
N ARG A 294 31.23 13.86 -32.27
CA ARG A 294 30.62 13.13 -31.16
C ARG A 294 29.62 14.03 -30.42
N LYS A 295 30.00 15.27 -30.09
CA LYS A 295 29.16 16.23 -29.40
C LYS A 295 27.88 16.55 -30.20
N LEU A 296 27.99 16.63 -31.52
CA LEU A 296 26.83 16.82 -32.41
C LEU A 296 25.83 15.66 -32.27
N PHE A 297 26.32 14.42 -32.39
CA PHE A 297 25.45 13.24 -32.27
C PHE A 297 24.86 13.07 -30.87
N LEU A 298 25.63 13.36 -29.82
CA LEU A 298 25.11 13.36 -28.44
C LEU A 298 24.00 14.39 -28.24
N ASN A 299 24.15 15.61 -28.80
CA ASN A 299 23.10 16.62 -28.68
C ASN A 299 21.82 16.21 -29.43
N ILE A 300 21.94 15.58 -30.62
CA ILE A 300 20.78 15.07 -31.35
C ILE A 300 20.09 13.97 -30.52
N SER A 301 20.86 13.06 -29.98
CA SER A 301 20.31 11.98 -29.16
C SER A 301 19.68 12.47 -27.83
N ALA A 302 20.30 13.46 -27.18
CA ALA A 302 19.73 14.11 -26.00
C ALA A 302 18.38 14.78 -26.32
N TYR A 303 18.27 15.43 -27.47
CA TYR A 303 17.02 16.02 -27.94
C TYR A 303 15.92 14.95 -28.15
N LEU A 304 16.28 13.81 -28.76
CA LEU A 304 15.35 12.69 -28.94
C LEU A 304 14.91 12.08 -27.60
N LEU A 305 15.86 11.94 -26.67
CA LEU A 305 15.60 11.46 -25.31
C LEU A 305 14.62 12.38 -24.58
N ILE A 306 14.87 13.69 -24.58
CA ILE A 306 13.99 14.67 -23.93
C ILE A 306 12.58 14.63 -24.53
N ARG A 307 12.45 14.56 -25.87
CA ARG A 307 11.15 14.39 -26.51
C ARG A 307 10.46 13.09 -26.09
N GLY A 308 11.19 11.97 -26.03
CA GLY A 308 10.67 10.71 -25.57
C GLY A 308 10.17 10.76 -24.13
N ILE A 309 10.94 11.40 -23.24
CA ILE A 309 10.57 11.62 -21.84
C ILE A 309 9.30 12.48 -21.73
N LEU A 310 9.21 13.58 -22.46
CA LEU A 310 8.02 14.46 -22.43
C LEU A 310 6.75 13.72 -22.88
N ILE A 311 6.84 12.96 -23.96
CA ILE A 311 5.72 12.16 -24.46
C ILE A 311 5.40 11.04 -23.47
N GLY A 312 6.41 10.33 -22.96
CA GLY A 312 6.24 9.24 -21.99
C GLY A 312 5.60 9.71 -20.69
N ASN A 313 6.05 10.84 -20.14
CA ASN A 313 5.42 11.45 -18.96
C ASN A 313 3.95 11.81 -19.24
N SER A 314 3.67 12.45 -20.38
CA SER A 314 2.30 12.85 -20.73
C SER A 314 1.39 11.62 -20.83
N VAL A 315 1.82 10.58 -21.53
CA VAL A 315 1.05 9.33 -21.68
C VAL A 315 0.90 8.61 -20.35
N GLY A 316 1.98 8.45 -19.59
CA GLY A 316 1.96 7.76 -18.30
C GLY A 316 1.03 8.44 -17.28
N ILE A 317 1.15 9.77 -17.13
CA ILE A 317 0.33 10.54 -16.21
C ILE A 317 -1.15 10.56 -16.66
N VAL A 318 -1.43 10.70 -17.94
CA VAL A 318 -2.81 10.65 -18.46
C VAL A 318 -3.43 9.28 -18.21
N MET A 319 -2.72 8.18 -18.47
CA MET A 319 -3.23 6.83 -18.19
C MET A 319 -3.51 6.60 -16.71
N CYS A 320 -2.60 7.05 -15.85
CA CYS A 320 -2.80 6.99 -14.39
C CYS A 320 -4.02 7.82 -13.97
N TYR A 321 -4.18 9.03 -14.47
CA TYR A 321 -5.35 9.89 -14.18
C TYR A 321 -6.67 9.27 -14.64
N VAL A 322 -6.68 8.68 -15.84
CA VAL A 322 -7.85 7.98 -16.39
C VAL A 322 -8.21 6.78 -15.52
N GLN A 323 -7.22 5.99 -15.10
CA GLN A 323 -7.46 4.84 -14.22
C GLN A 323 -7.99 5.27 -12.85
N ASP A 324 -7.42 6.29 -12.24
CA ASP A 324 -7.86 6.80 -10.94
C ASP A 324 -9.32 7.28 -10.98
N LYS A 325 -9.67 8.04 -12.04
CA LYS A 325 -11.01 8.63 -12.19
C LYS A 325 -12.08 7.62 -12.62
N TYR A 326 -11.78 6.76 -13.58
CA TYR A 326 -12.77 5.86 -14.21
C TYR A 326 -12.71 4.43 -13.70
N LYS A 327 -11.64 4.05 -12.98
CA LYS A 327 -11.46 2.70 -12.41
C LYS A 327 -11.71 1.59 -13.44
N TRP A 328 -11.14 1.75 -14.65
CA TRP A 328 -11.36 0.81 -15.77
C TRP A 328 -10.86 -0.59 -15.45
N ILE A 329 -9.68 -0.68 -14.82
CA ILE A 329 -9.08 -1.95 -14.44
C ILE A 329 -9.63 -2.31 -13.06
N LYS A 330 -10.58 -3.22 -13.05
CA LYS A 330 -11.16 -3.78 -11.83
C LYS A 330 -10.31 -4.96 -11.36
N LEU A 331 -10.28 -5.16 -10.06
CA LEU A 331 -9.63 -6.29 -9.40
C LEU A 331 -10.70 -7.15 -8.72
N ASP A 332 -10.38 -8.42 -8.50
CA ASP A 332 -11.18 -9.29 -7.65
C ASP A 332 -10.84 -9.00 -6.19
N PRO A 333 -11.80 -8.48 -5.38
CA PRO A 333 -11.54 -8.13 -3.98
C PRO A 333 -11.09 -9.33 -3.15
N SER A 334 -11.51 -10.54 -3.51
CA SER A 334 -11.16 -11.76 -2.78
C SER A 334 -9.69 -12.14 -2.93
N ALA A 335 -9.06 -11.77 -4.06
CA ALA A 335 -7.65 -12.07 -4.35
C ALA A 335 -6.72 -10.89 -4.08
N TYR A 336 -7.21 -9.66 -4.28
CA TYR A 336 -6.38 -8.45 -4.24
C TYR A 336 -6.77 -7.45 -3.13
N TYR A 337 -7.78 -7.76 -2.32
CA TYR A 337 -8.29 -6.90 -1.23
C TYR A 337 -8.81 -5.53 -1.67
N LEU A 338 -8.88 -5.26 -2.98
CA LEU A 338 -9.28 -3.98 -3.58
C LEU A 338 -10.16 -4.22 -4.82
N ASP A 339 -11.16 -3.36 -5.04
CA ASP A 339 -12.11 -3.45 -6.16
C ASP A 339 -11.51 -2.97 -7.50
N SER A 340 -10.48 -2.14 -7.46
CA SER A 340 -9.85 -1.57 -8.65
C SER A 340 -8.37 -1.28 -8.39
N VAL A 341 -7.59 -1.21 -9.47
CA VAL A 341 -6.17 -0.83 -9.40
C VAL A 341 -6.06 0.61 -8.89
N PRO A 342 -5.52 0.82 -7.69
CA PRO A 342 -5.35 2.15 -7.13
C PRO A 342 -4.12 2.82 -7.73
N ILE A 343 -4.16 4.15 -7.82
CA ILE A 343 -3.08 4.95 -8.39
C ILE A 343 -2.66 6.01 -7.37
N LYS A 344 -1.34 6.09 -7.12
CA LYS A 344 -0.75 7.21 -6.40
C LYS A 344 0.44 7.76 -7.17
N ILE A 345 0.30 8.98 -7.70
CA ILE A 345 1.39 9.68 -8.38
C ILE A 345 2.00 10.69 -7.42
N GLU A 346 3.30 10.56 -7.18
CA GLU A 346 4.09 11.56 -6.48
C GLU A 346 5.03 12.25 -7.48
N LEU A 347 5.03 13.58 -7.49
CA LEU A 347 5.89 14.35 -8.41
C LEU A 347 7.38 14.09 -8.17
N THR A 348 7.74 13.78 -6.95
CA THR A 348 9.10 13.38 -6.56
C THR A 348 9.57 12.12 -7.25
N ASP A 349 8.70 11.13 -7.41
CA ASP A 349 9.03 9.88 -8.11
C ASP A 349 9.24 10.12 -9.60
N VAL A 350 8.32 10.87 -10.21
CA VAL A 350 8.42 11.24 -11.62
C VAL A 350 9.72 12.01 -11.89
N PHE A 351 10.09 12.92 -10.98
CA PHE A 351 11.34 13.67 -11.08
C PHE A 351 12.56 12.74 -11.02
N TRP A 352 12.65 11.85 -10.01
CA TRP A 352 13.79 10.95 -9.87
C TRP A 352 13.87 9.93 -11.01
N LEU A 353 12.75 9.37 -11.46
CA LEU A 353 12.71 8.47 -12.62
C LEU A 353 13.25 9.16 -13.88
N ASN A 354 12.83 10.38 -14.14
CA ASN A 354 13.30 11.15 -15.29
C ASN A 354 14.79 11.49 -15.18
N LEU A 355 15.25 11.93 -14.01
CA LEU A 355 16.64 12.26 -13.76
C LEU A 355 17.56 11.04 -13.98
N PHE A 356 17.24 9.91 -13.37
CA PHE A 356 18.01 8.67 -13.58
C PHE A 356 17.96 8.19 -15.02
N SER A 357 16.80 8.28 -15.69
CA SER A 357 16.67 7.92 -17.10
C SER A 357 17.57 8.78 -18.01
N ILE A 358 17.61 10.09 -17.77
CA ILE A 358 18.48 11.01 -18.52
C ILE A 358 19.95 10.65 -18.31
N VAL A 359 20.37 10.50 -17.05
CA VAL A 359 21.78 10.23 -16.73
C VAL A 359 22.24 8.89 -17.35
N ILE A 360 21.46 7.83 -17.14
CA ILE A 360 21.83 6.48 -17.60
C ILE A 360 21.79 6.41 -19.11
N CYS A 361 20.78 6.97 -19.79
CA CYS A 361 20.72 6.97 -21.25
C CYS A 361 21.84 7.81 -21.88
N ILE A 362 22.21 8.95 -21.31
CA ILE A 362 23.34 9.76 -21.81
C ILE A 362 24.65 8.98 -21.65
N LEU A 363 24.87 8.32 -20.52
CA LEU A 363 26.05 7.49 -20.32
C LEU A 363 26.09 6.32 -21.32
N ALA A 364 24.97 5.65 -21.55
CA ALA A 364 24.85 4.56 -22.51
C ALA A 364 25.16 5.02 -23.95
N MET A 365 24.75 6.25 -24.31
CA MET A 365 25.02 6.81 -25.66
C MET A 365 26.50 7.15 -25.91
N LEU A 366 27.33 7.23 -24.87
CA LEU A 366 28.78 7.40 -25.07
C LEU A 366 29.40 6.22 -25.84
N LEU A 367 28.90 4.99 -25.61
CA LEU A 367 29.42 3.78 -26.27
C LEU A 367 29.35 3.84 -27.81
N PRO A 368 28.19 4.10 -28.44
CA PRO A 368 28.10 4.16 -29.90
C PRO A 368 28.84 5.36 -30.50
N THR A 369 29.01 6.47 -29.76
CA THR A 369 29.78 7.61 -30.28
C THR A 369 31.26 7.30 -30.50
N LEU A 370 31.80 6.27 -29.85
CA LEU A 370 33.18 5.80 -30.11
C LEU A 370 33.33 5.25 -31.54
N VAL A 371 32.25 4.75 -32.15
CA VAL A 371 32.27 4.28 -33.54
C VAL A 371 32.60 5.39 -34.52
N VAL A 372 32.23 6.66 -34.22
CA VAL A 372 32.52 7.84 -35.03
C VAL A 372 34.01 7.98 -35.31
N SER A 373 34.87 7.66 -34.32
CA SER A 373 36.34 7.76 -34.52
C SER A 373 36.91 6.73 -35.49
N ARG A 374 36.21 5.57 -35.67
CA ARG A 374 36.64 4.49 -36.57
C ARG A 374 36.21 4.72 -38.04
N ILE A 375 35.41 5.72 -38.33
CA ILE A 375 35.01 6.08 -39.70
C ILE A 375 36.18 6.82 -40.36
N LEU A 376 36.82 6.15 -41.32
CA LEU A 376 37.91 6.72 -42.11
C LEU A 376 37.37 7.49 -43.32
N PRO A 377 37.77 8.77 -43.58
CA PRO A 377 37.28 9.57 -44.68
C PRO A 377 37.50 8.92 -46.07
N VAL A 378 38.66 8.21 -46.22
CA VAL A 378 39.06 7.59 -47.50
C VAL A 378 38.11 6.45 -47.92
N LYS A 379 37.57 5.68 -46.96
CA LYS A 379 36.63 4.59 -47.27
C LYS A 379 35.24 5.08 -47.68
N VAL A 380 34.80 6.22 -47.13
CA VAL A 380 33.46 6.72 -47.33
C VAL A 380 33.35 7.54 -48.66
N LEU A 381 34.44 8.18 -49.08
CA LEU A 381 34.46 8.97 -50.33
C LEU A 381 34.75 8.11 -51.59
N ARG A 382 35.12 6.80 -51.41
CA ARG A 382 35.50 5.89 -52.51
C ARG A 382 34.33 5.04 -53.06
N PHE A 383 33.15 5.12 -52.43
CA PHE A 383 31.94 4.42 -52.88
C PHE A 383 30.93 5.43 -53.45
N ASN A 384 31.23 5.87 -54.69
CA ASN A 384 30.29 6.32 -55.71
C ASN A 384 30.78 5.89 -57.07
#